data_48c33ef106da8357d673f97e7d5e00ba
#
_entry.id   48c33ef106da8357d673f97e7d5e00ba
#
_cell.length_a   1.000
_cell.length_b   1.000
_cell.length_c   1.000
_cell.angle_alpha   90.00
_cell.angle_beta   90.00
_cell.angle_gamma   90.00
#
_symmetry.space_group_name_H-M   'P 1'
#
loop_
_entity.id
_entity.type
_entity.pdbx_description
1 polymer ?
#
loop_
_entity_poly.entity_id
_entity_poly.type
_entity_poly.pdbx_seq_one_letter_code
_entity_poly.pdbx_strand_id
1 'polypeptide(L)'
;MARDLNKRRSLISYSLVVGVLLLAIAILFSPSETDWNPSFSKRHSIPLGMELVYGFMGDMFPDKDVKVVYNGFASYFDDSIPSDVNLLFVNDRLLMTREDWEVVLAATEAGSNVFIAAEHFSDIISDTLGINLSYGEPISFSLLPDSVGYNFTNPRLKVSDNFWYSSVITNNYFARYDTLNTTVLGHNHRGDANFIRIKRGKGNIYLNCNPIVFTNYHLLKSDNGGYIFRALSYLPIADTYWDEKYKTGAPAMISEMGIVFREKSLRFAWYLLLISLLLYFIFYGKRRQRPIPIYEAPGNSTLEFVETIARLYFIKGDHRNVAKKRFLYFLDSLRSRYFIDV
;
A
#
# COMPACT_ATOMS: atom_id res chain seq x y z
N MET A 1 -25.35 -34.07 -29.21
CA MET A 1 -24.90 -32.71 -29.55
C MET A 1 -25.12 -31.69 -28.40
N ALA A 2 -26.31 -31.47 -27.85
CA ALA A 2 -26.54 -30.51 -26.76
C ALA A 2 -25.82 -30.86 -25.42
N ARG A 3 -25.66 -32.14 -25.10
CA ARG A 3 -24.99 -32.67 -23.87
C ARG A 3 -23.46 -32.38 -23.92
N ASP A 4 -22.85 -32.47 -25.10
CA ASP A 4 -21.41 -32.20 -25.29
C ASP A 4 -21.09 -30.71 -25.26
N LEU A 5 -21.98 -29.86 -25.74
CA LEU A 5 -21.84 -28.40 -25.66
C LEU A 5 -21.90 -27.89 -24.20
N ASN A 6 -22.77 -28.46 -23.37
CA ASN A 6 -22.83 -28.15 -21.95
C ASN A 6 -21.58 -28.62 -21.19
N LYS A 7 -21.04 -29.79 -21.55
CA LYS A 7 -19.82 -30.34 -20.93
C LYS A 7 -18.60 -29.48 -21.30
N ARG A 8 -18.48 -29.04 -22.55
CA ARG A 8 -17.42 -28.11 -22.99
C ARG A 8 -17.54 -26.74 -22.32
N ARG A 9 -18.75 -26.17 -22.18
CA ARG A 9 -18.97 -24.90 -21.48
C ARG A 9 -18.62 -24.98 -19.99
N SER A 10 -18.92 -26.09 -19.32
CA SER A 10 -18.54 -26.29 -17.92
C SER A 10 -17.02 -26.44 -17.78
N LEU A 11 -16.34 -27.15 -18.67
CA LEU A 11 -14.88 -27.26 -18.69
C LEU A 11 -14.19 -25.90 -18.87
N ILE A 12 -14.68 -25.08 -19.80
CA ILE A 12 -14.18 -23.72 -20.01
C ILE A 12 -14.39 -22.84 -18.76
N SER A 13 -15.54 -22.96 -18.10
CA SER A 13 -15.80 -22.21 -16.87
C SER A 13 -14.87 -22.64 -15.73
N TYR A 14 -14.62 -23.94 -15.57
CA TYR A 14 -13.68 -24.44 -14.56
C TYR A 14 -12.22 -24.05 -14.87
N SER A 15 -11.79 -24.11 -16.12
CA SER A 15 -10.43 -23.68 -16.51
C SER A 15 -10.22 -22.20 -16.28
N LEU A 16 -11.25 -21.37 -16.51
CA LEU A 16 -11.19 -19.93 -16.26
C LEU A 16 -11.09 -19.65 -14.75
N VAL A 17 -11.88 -20.37 -13.92
CA VAL A 17 -11.77 -20.23 -12.44
C VAL A 17 -10.41 -20.66 -11.93
N VAL A 18 -9.89 -21.80 -12.42
CA VAL A 18 -8.54 -22.26 -12.05
C VAL A 18 -7.48 -21.26 -12.52
N GLY A 19 -7.61 -20.70 -13.73
CA GLY A 19 -6.70 -19.65 -14.23
C GLY A 19 -6.70 -18.41 -13.38
N VAL A 20 -7.88 -17.92 -12.97
CA VAL A 20 -8.01 -16.75 -12.07
C VAL A 20 -7.42 -17.05 -10.69
N LEU A 21 -7.63 -18.26 -10.19
CA LEU A 21 -7.08 -18.69 -8.89
C LEU A 21 -5.55 -18.78 -8.91
N LEU A 22 -4.98 -19.33 -9.99
CA LEU A 22 -3.53 -19.38 -10.19
C LEU A 22 -2.94 -17.99 -10.36
N LEU A 23 -3.61 -17.09 -11.08
CA LEU A 23 -3.19 -15.69 -11.22
C LEU A 23 -3.22 -14.97 -9.87
N ALA A 24 -4.28 -15.17 -9.09
CA ALA A 24 -4.38 -14.62 -7.75
C ALA A 24 -3.25 -15.13 -6.83
N ILE A 25 -2.96 -16.42 -6.88
CA ILE A 25 -1.84 -17.02 -6.15
C ILE A 25 -0.51 -16.41 -6.61
N ALA A 26 -0.28 -16.28 -7.92
CA ALA A 26 0.94 -15.69 -8.47
C ALA A 26 1.13 -14.23 -8.02
N ILE A 27 0.05 -13.42 -7.98
CA ILE A 27 0.08 -12.04 -7.48
C ILE A 27 0.36 -12.00 -5.97
N LEU A 28 -0.21 -12.94 -5.20
CA LEU A 28 -0.02 -13.00 -3.75
C LEU A 28 1.39 -13.41 -3.34
N PHE A 29 2.03 -14.26 -4.13
CA PHE A 29 3.42 -14.71 -3.92
C PHE A 29 4.45 -13.91 -4.72
N SER A 30 4.00 -12.90 -5.48
CA SER A 30 4.92 -11.99 -6.15
C SER A 30 5.73 -11.22 -5.09
N PRO A 31 7.07 -11.20 -5.17
CA PRO A 31 7.87 -10.39 -4.28
C PRO A 31 7.45 -8.92 -4.46
N SER A 32 7.10 -8.27 -3.35
CA SER A 32 6.81 -6.83 -3.39
C SER A 32 8.08 -6.08 -3.76
N GLU A 33 8.00 -5.19 -4.73
CA GLU A 33 9.10 -4.27 -5.01
C GLU A 33 9.46 -3.49 -3.74
N THR A 34 10.75 -3.27 -3.54
CA THR A 34 11.24 -2.49 -2.40
C THR A 34 10.78 -1.04 -2.58
N ASP A 35 10.07 -0.53 -1.59
CA ASP A 35 9.63 0.87 -1.59
C ASP A 35 10.81 1.78 -1.20
N TRP A 36 11.31 2.56 -2.17
CA TRP A 36 12.39 3.52 -2.00
C TRP A 36 11.91 4.95 -1.74
N ASN A 37 10.61 5.16 -1.55
CA ASN A 37 10.10 6.50 -1.24
C ASN A 37 10.58 6.95 0.15
N PRO A 38 11.16 8.17 0.27
CA PRO A 38 11.60 8.68 1.56
C PRO A 38 10.38 8.91 2.47
N SER A 39 10.40 8.30 3.63
CA SER A 39 9.34 8.49 4.63
C SER A 39 9.82 9.09 5.94
N PHE A 40 11.06 8.81 6.31
CA PHE A 40 11.68 9.21 7.59
C PHE A 40 10.85 8.87 8.84
N SER A 41 9.78 8.08 8.69
CA SER A 41 8.91 7.70 9.79
C SER A 41 9.49 6.52 10.57
N LYS A 42 9.34 6.57 11.89
CA LYS A 42 9.68 5.47 12.80
C LYS A 42 8.83 4.21 12.61
N ARG A 43 7.72 4.31 11.87
CA ARG A 43 6.80 3.19 11.61
C ARG A 43 7.17 2.38 10.41
N HIS A 44 8.11 2.86 9.59
CA HIS A 44 8.42 2.26 8.31
C HIS A 44 9.75 1.54 8.31
N SER A 45 9.70 0.22 8.08
CA SER A 45 10.87 -0.65 7.88
C SER A 45 11.46 -0.57 6.47
N ILE A 46 10.88 0.27 5.58
CA ILE A 46 11.41 0.51 4.23
C ILE A 46 12.82 1.13 4.31
N PRO A 47 13.62 1.04 3.22
CA PRO A 47 14.99 1.54 3.24
C PRO A 47 15.14 2.98 3.71
N LEU A 48 14.26 3.88 3.25
CA LEU A 48 14.28 5.30 3.62
C LEU A 48 13.27 5.65 4.75
N GLY A 49 12.93 4.66 5.60
CA GLY A 49 12.29 4.83 6.90
C GLY A 49 13.32 4.99 8.02
N MET A 50 12.85 5.14 9.26
CA MET A 50 13.72 5.31 10.44
C MET A 50 13.33 4.40 11.61
N GLU A 51 12.68 3.27 11.37
CA GLU A 51 12.27 2.32 12.41
C GLU A 51 13.46 1.84 13.25
N LEU A 52 14.58 1.51 12.59
CA LEU A 52 15.78 1.03 13.26
C LEU A 52 16.45 2.12 14.09
N VAL A 53 16.62 3.32 13.53
CA VAL A 53 17.23 4.44 14.27
C VAL A 53 16.39 4.79 15.49
N TYR A 54 15.06 4.82 15.35
CA TYR A 54 14.17 5.05 16.48
C TYR A 54 14.29 3.93 17.54
N GLY A 55 14.45 2.67 17.11
CA GLY A 55 14.64 1.53 18.01
C GLY A 55 15.87 1.67 18.94
N PHE A 56 16.93 2.32 18.45
CA PHE A 56 18.13 2.58 19.23
C PHE A 56 18.07 3.81 20.16
N MET A 57 16.99 4.62 20.07
CA MET A 57 16.90 5.85 20.89
C MET A 57 16.93 5.55 22.40
N GLY A 58 16.31 4.46 22.85
CA GLY A 58 16.35 4.05 24.26
C GLY A 58 17.77 3.73 24.77
N ASP A 59 18.59 3.12 23.92
CA ASP A 59 19.99 2.81 24.25
C ASP A 59 20.88 4.06 24.22
N MET A 60 20.53 5.05 23.38
CA MET A 60 21.26 6.32 23.27
C MET A 60 20.95 7.27 24.42
N PHE A 61 19.74 7.23 24.96
CA PHE A 61 19.29 8.08 26.05
C PHE A 61 18.82 7.22 27.24
N PRO A 62 19.74 6.52 27.91
CA PRO A 62 19.42 5.60 29.00
C PRO A 62 18.71 6.36 30.13
N ASP A 63 17.72 5.71 30.73
CA ASP A 63 16.89 6.24 31.82
C ASP A 63 16.11 7.52 31.47
N LYS A 64 15.86 7.76 30.16
CA LYS A 64 15.10 8.90 29.66
C LYS A 64 13.95 8.44 28.77
N ASP A 65 12.87 9.24 28.76
CA ASP A 65 11.71 8.95 27.92
C ASP A 65 11.93 9.42 26.47
N VAL A 66 11.57 8.56 25.53
CA VAL A 66 11.47 8.93 24.10
C VAL A 66 9.99 9.04 23.73
N LYS A 67 9.48 10.27 23.64
CA LYS A 67 8.08 10.58 23.35
C LYS A 67 7.90 10.97 21.89
N VAL A 68 6.77 10.60 21.30
CA VAL A 68 6.48 10.85 19.90
C VAL A 68 5.41 11.92 19.74
N VAL A 69 5.70 12.94 18.93
CA VAL A 69 4.83 14.07 18.70
C VAL A 69 4.20 13.95 17.29
N TYR A 70 2.87 13.81 17.26
CA TYR A 70 2.10 13.67 16.01
C TYR A 70 1.38 14.93 15.58
N ASN A 71 0.98 15.77 16.51
CA ASN A 71 0.11 16.92 16.26
C ASN A 71 0.85 18.27 16.22
N GLY A 72 2.17 18.24 16.35
CA GLY A 72 3.02 19.44 16.44
C GLY A 72 3.36 19.84 17.87
N PHE A 73 4.43 20.60 17.97
CA PHE A 73 5.01 20.93 19.27
C PHE A 73 4.19 21.97 20.03
N ALA A 74 3.61 22.95 19.31
CA ALA A 74 2.73 23.94 19.93
C ALA A 74 1.51 23.30 20.60
N SER A 75 0.86 22.39 19.88
CA SER A 75 -0.29 21.66 20.44
C SER A 75 0.09 20.63 21.50
N TYR A 76 1.31 20.07 21.43
CA TYR A 76 1.76 19.05 22.37
C TYR A 76 2.12 19.64 23.75
N PHE A 77 2.76 20.81 23.76
CA PHE A 77 3.22 21.43 24.99
C PHE A 77 2.20 22.40 25.61
N ASP A 78 1.17 22.79 24.87
CA ASP A 78 0.00 23.54 25.36
C ASP A 78 0.39 24.63 26.39
N ASP A 79 0.90 25.76 25.92
CA ASP A 79 1.39 26.90 26.73
C ASP A 79 2.58 26.63 27.68
N SER A 80 3.06 25.39 27.79
CA SER A 80 4.26 25.08 28.59
C SER A 80 5.50 25.03 27.65
N ILE A 81 6.54 25.78 28.00
CA ILE A 81 7.80 25.76 27.27
C ILE A 81 8.71 24.70 27.91
N PRO A 82 9.06 23.63 27.16
CA PRO A 82 9.94 22.61 27.69
C PRO A 82 11.37 23.14 27.84
N SER A 83 12.03 22.79 28.95
CA SER A 83 13.44 23.07 29.17
C SER A 83 14.22 21.78 29.41
N ASP A 84 15.50 21.78 29.07
CA ASP A 84 16.42 20.67 29.31
C ASP A 84 16.01 19.33 28.65
N VAL A 85 15.36 19.42 27.50
CA VAL A 85 14.91 18.26 26.69
C VAL A 85 15.55 18.30 25.30
N ASN A 86 15.45 17.17 24.58
CA ASN A 86 15.85 17.09 23.18
C ASN A 86 14.62 17.10 22.28
N LEU A 87 14.64 17.91 21.22
CA LEU A 87 13.64 17.93 20.16
C LEU A 87 14.29 17.42 18.88
N LEU A 88 13.77 16.36 18.26
CA LEU A 88 14.40 15.68 17.16
C LEU A 88 13.53 15.68 15.90
N PHE A 89 14.06 16.27 14.83
CA PHE A 89 13.43 16.36 13.51
C PHE A 89 14.35 15.77 12.46
N VAL A 90 13.90 14.78 11.71
CA VAL A 90 14.62 14.21 10.56
C VAL A 90 13.65 14.05 9.41
N ASN A 91 13.77 14.88 8.39
CA ASN A 91 12.83 14.95 7.27
C ASN A 91 13.55 15.31 5.98
N ASP A 92 12.94 15.00 4.84
CA ASP A 92 13.38 15.55 3.55
C ASP A 92 13.15 17.07 3.54
N ARG A 93 11.91 17.48 3.77
CA ARG A 93 11.49 18.87 3.81
C ARG A 93 10.88 19.21 5.16
N LEU A 94 11.49 20.08 5.90
CA LEU A 94 10.94 20.54 7.17
C LEU A 94 10.14 21.84 6.96
N LEU A 95 8.86 21.67 6.63
CA LEU A 95 7.90 22.75 6.42
C LEU A 95 7.13 23.03 7.73
N MET A 96 7.85 23.50 8.73
CA MET A 96 7.29 23.75 10.06
C MET A 96 6.39 24.99 10.06
N THR A 97 5.29 24.93 10.80
CA THR A 97 4.39 26.09 11.02
C THR A 97 5.07 27.12 11.91
N ARG A 98 4.60 28.37 11.83
CA ARG A 98 5.15 29.45 12.65
C ARG A 98 5.02 29.18 14.13
N GLU A 99 3.86 28.71 14.55
CA GLU A 99 3.52 28.40 15.95
C GLU A 99 4.46 27.33 16.52
N ASP A 100 4.66 26.23 15.77
CA ASP A 100 5.57 25.16 16.21
C ASP A 100 7.01 25.65 16.27
N TRP A 101 7.43 26.49 15.30
CA TRP A 101 8.77 27.05 15.26
C TRP A 101 9.04 28.00 16.45
N GLU A 102 8.07 28.84 16.81
CA GLU A 102 8.17 29.74 17.98
C GLU A 102 8.33 28.93 19.28
N VAL A 103 7.59 27.83 19.45
CA VAL A 103 7.76 26.93 20.60
C VAL A 103 9.15 26.27 20.61
N VAL A 104 9.64 25.80 19.47
CA VAL A 104 10.97 25.21 19.34
C VAL A 104 12.07 26.22 19.71
N LEU A 105 11.92 27.46 19.26
CA LEU A 105 12.87 28.53 19.60
C LEU A 105 12.83 28.86 21.09
N ALA A 106 11.64 29.05 21.66
CA ALA A 106 11.46 29.34 23.08
C ALA A 106 12.02 28.20 23.97
N ALA A 107 11.78 26.94 23.59
CA ALA A 107 12.36 25.77 24.25
C ALA A 107 13.89 25.79 24.21
N THR A 108 14.47 26.16 23.06
CA THR A 108 15.93 26.27 22.92
C THR A 108 16.48 27.39 23.82
N GLU A 109 15.82 28.54 23.85
CA GLU A 109 16.22 29.66 24.71
C GLU A 109 16.15 29.30 26.21
N ALA A 110 15.18 28.43 26.58
CA ALA A 110 15.03 27.91 27.94
C ALA A 110 16.09 26.85 28.33
N GLY A 111 16.80 26.24 27.37
CA GLY A 111 17.87 25.27 27.63
C GLY A 111 17.75 23.94 26.86
N SER A 112 16.69 23.74 26.13
CA SER A 112 16.52 22.53 25.33
C SER A 112 17.45 22.48 24.13
N ASN A 113 17.73 21.26 23.65
CA ASN A 113 18.56 21.03 22.49
C ASN A 113 17.70 20.52 21.32
N VAL A 114 17.89 21.09 20.15
CA VAL A 114 17.14 20.78 18.95
C VAL A 114 18.05 20.18 17.91
N PHE A 115 17.72 18.99 17.42
CA PHE A 115 18.42 18.36 16.31
C PHE A 115 17.51 18.34 15.08
N ILE A 116 17.95 18.97 14.01
CA ILE A 116 17.23 19.01 12.75
C ILE A 116 18.12 18.45 11.65
N ALA A 117 17.69 17.37 11.02
CA ALA A 117 18.28 16.91 9.77
C ALA A 117 17.23 17.10 8.66
N ALA A 118 17.50 17.99 7.71
CA ALA A 118 16.60 18.27 6.60
C ALA A 118 17.36 18.67 5.35
N GLU A 119 16.88 18.24 4.19
CA GLU A 119 17.41 18.67 2.90
C GLU A 119 16.92 20.08 2.54
N HIS A 120 15.66 20.38 2.91
CA HIS A 120 15.04 21.68 2.70
C HIS A 120 14.44 22.19 4.00
N PHE A 121 14.80 23.41 4.35
CA PHE A 121 14.23 24.14 5.49
C PHE A 121 13.19 25.16 4.98
N SER A 122 12.13 25.37 5.75
CA SER A 122 11.19 26.47 5.43
C SER A 122 11.87 27.84 5.55
N ASP A 123 11.35 28.82 4.81
CA ASP A 123 11.88 30.18 4.82
C ASP A 123 11.95 30.76 6.22
N ILE A 124 10.95 30.48 7.05
CA ILE A 124 10.91 30.95 8.44
C ILE A 124 12.09 30.41 9.27
N ILE A 125 12.51 29.16 9.06
CA ILE A 125 13.67 28.58 9.74
C ILE A 125 14.95 29.21 9.20
N SER A 126 15.07 29.28 7.88
CA SER A 126 16.27 29.79 7.21
C SER A 126 16.54 31.27 7.54
N ASP A 127 15.49 32.09 7.51
CA ASP A 127 15.59 33.52 7.83
C ASP A 127 15.89 33.76 9.32
N THR A 128 15.20 32.99 10.22
CA THR A 128 15.42 33.14 11.67
C THR A 128 16.83 32.76 12.10
N LEU A 129 17.40 31.72 11.47
CA LEU A 129 18.73 31.22 11.80
C LEU A 129 19.84 31.85 10.95
N GLY A 130 19.49 32.65 9.94
CA GLY A 130 20.45 33.29 9.03
C GLY A 130 21.25 32.28 8.21
N ILE A 131 20.64 31.14 7.84
CA ILE A 131 21.29 30.07 7.09
C ILE A 131 20.86 30.09 5.62
N ASN A 132 21.78 29.69 4.75
CA ASN A 132 21.48 29.42 3.36
C ASN A 132 22.16 28.12 2.94
N LEU A 133 21.42 27.22 2.30
CA LEU A 133 21.98 26.01 1.76
C LEU A 133 22.34 26.17 0.30
N SER A 134 23.45 25.55 -0.09
CA SER A 134 23.73 25.23 -1.48
C SER A 134 23.34 23.78 -1.73
N TYR A 135 22.53 23.61 -2.73
CA TYR A 135 22.18 22.27 -3.21
C TYR A 135 23.30 21.82 -4.12
N GLY A 136 23.99 20.75 -3.76
CA GLY A 136 24.96 20.12 -4.64
C GLY A 136 24.32 19.81 -5.98
N GLU A 137 25.07 19.93 -7.07
CA GLU A 137 24.54 19.54 -8.36
C GLU A 137 23.98 18.12 -8.29
N PRO A 138 22.76 17.89 -8.81
CA PRO A 138 22.22 16.55 -8.92
C PRO A 138 23.26 15.75 -9.69
N ILE A 139 23.74 14.67 -9.08
CA ILE A 139 24.76 13.81 -9.66
C ILE A 139 24.28 13.42 -11.05
N SER A 140 24.92 13.99 -12.05
CA SER A 140 24.70 13.67 -13.45
C SER A 140 24.84 12.15 -13.58
N PHE A 141 24.05 11.52 -14.44
CA PHE A 141 24.11 10.10 -14.80
C PHE A 141 25.48 9.75 -15.40
N SER A 142 26.56 10.02 -14.69
CA SER A 142 27.88 9.53 -15.04
C SER A 142 27.94 8.06 -14.67
N LEU A 143 28.53 7.26 -15.54
CA LEU A 143 28.69 5.81 -15.41
C LEU A 143 29.52 5.36 -14.18
N LEU A 144 29.98 6.29 -13.35
CA LEU A 144 30.70 6.04 -12.11
C LEU A 144 29.84 6.51 -10.93
N PRO A 145 29.67 5.70 -9.89
CA PRO A 145 28.94 6.11 -8.69
C PRO A 145 29.75 7.19 -7.98
N ASP A 146 29.37 8.46 -8.13
CA ASP A 146 29.87 9.53 -7.30
C ASP A 146 29.47 9.22 -5.86
N SER A 147 30.44 9.11 -4.99
CA SER A 147 30.25 8.92 -3.56
C SER A 147 30.54 10.22 -2.83
N VAL A 148 29.71 10.54 -1.84
CA VAL A 148 29.90 11.70 -0.96
C VAL A 148 30.42 11.19 0.37
N GLY A 149 31.54 11.76 0.84
CA GLY A 149 32.12 11.43 2.14
C GLY A 149 31.80 12.52 3.15
N TYR A 150 31.40 12.12 4.36
CA TYR A 150 31.18 13.02 5.50
C TYR A 150 32.10 12.66 6.65
N ASN A 151 32.55 13.66 7.40
CA ASN A 151 33.35 13.48 8.60
C ASN A 151 33.06 14.56 9.65
N PHE A 152 33.50 14.34 10.85
CA PHE A 152 33.34 15.28 11.97
C PHE A 152 34.57 16.16 12.15
N THR A 153 34.33 17.39 12.60
CA THR A 153 35.41 18.33 12.96
C THR A 153 36.03 17.95 14.32
N ASN A 154 35.22 17.42 15.25
CA ASN A 154 35.69 17.03 16.57
C ASN A 154 36.65 15.84 16.49
N PRO A 155 37.90 15.94 16.97
CA PRO A 155 38.91 14.87 16.90
C PRO A 155 38.47 13.56 17.56
N ARG A 156 37.59 13.61 18.58
CA ARG A 156 37.08 12.40 19.25
C ARG A 156 36.06 11.64 18.44
N LEU A 157 35.38 12.28 17.52
CA LEU A 157 34.33 11.71 16.67
C LEU A 157 34.82 11.51 15.23
N LYS A 158 35.91 12.19 14.85
CA LYS A 158 36.52 12.09 13.52
C LYS A 158 37.02 10.65 13.29
N VAL A 159 36.85 10.17 12.07
CA VAL A 159 37.42 8.89 11.61
C VAL A 159 38.59 9.16 10.65
N SER A 160 39.45 8.17 10.50
CA SER A 160 40.61 8.28 9.60
C SER A 160 40.23 8.38 8.14
N ASP A 161 39.19 7.64 7.77
CA ASP A 161 38.53 7.74 6.45
C ASP A 161 37.15 8.33 6.62
N ASN A 162 36.55 8.90 5.56
CA ASN A 162 35.21 9.45 5.60
C ASN A 162 34.16 8.36 5.66
N PHE A 163 32.99 8.68 6.18
CA PHE A 163 31.80 7.86 5.97
C PHE A 163 31.30 8.08 4.54
N TRP A 164 31.48 7.08 3.68
CA TRP A 164 31.17 7.19 2.26
C TRP A 164 29.76 6.71 1.94
N TYR A 165 29.03 7.53 1.22
CA TYR A 165 27.67 7.30 0.78
C TYR A 165 27.60 7.32 -0.73
N SER A 166 26.98 6.33 -1.34
CA SER A 166 26.83 6.27 -2.81
C SER A 166 25.59 7.04 -3.28
N SER A 167 25.70 7.58 -4.43
CA SER A 167 24.86 8.30 -5.41
C SER A 167 23.35 8.62 -5.16
N VAL A 168 22.74 8.25 -4.06
CA VAL A 168 21.34 8.66 -3.73
C VAL A 168 21.32 9.90 -2.84
N ILE A 169 22.49 10.39 -2.42
CA ILE A 169 22.61 11.48 -1.48
C ILE A 169 23.01 12.74 -2.23
N THR A 170 22.21 13.78 -2.05
CA THR A 170 22.57 15.14 -2.48
C THR A 170 23.74 15.63 -1.63
N ASN A 171 24.73 16.24 -2.27
CA ASN A 171 25.87 16.83 -1.57
C ASN A 171 25.53 18.25 -1.11
N ASN A 172 24.50 18.39 -0.27
CA ASN A 172 24.08 19.68 0.26
C ASN A 172 25.04 20.16 1.33
N TYR A 173 25.24 21.47 1.41
CA TYR A 173 26.07 22.10 2.42
C TYR A 173 25.54 23.50 2.77
N PHE A 174 25.92 24.02 3.94
CA PHE A 174 25.60 25.35 4.38
C PHE A 174 26.55 26.38 3.69
N ALA A 175 26.05 27.08 2.67
CA ALA A 175 26.82 28.09 1.92
C ALA A 175 26.96 29.39 2.72
N ARG A 176 25.99 29.70 3.58
CA ARG A 176 25.99 30.88 4.46
C ARG A 176 25.39 30.53 5.82
N TYR A 177 26.04 31.00 6.88
CA TYR A 177 25.59 30.94 8.27
C TYR A 177 26.28 32.03 9.09
N ASP A 178 25.70 32.38 10.24
CA ASP A 178 26.30 33.32 11.18
C ASP A 178 27.52 32.69 11.87
N THR A 179 28.71 33.14 11.54
CA THR A 179 29.96 32.58 12.08
C THR A 179 30.22 32.92 13.55
N LEU A 180 29.52 33.93 14.12
CA LEU A 180 29.71 34.32 15.52
C LEU A 180 29.04 33.35 16.48
N ASN A 181 27.85 32.86 16.11
CA ASN A 181 27.05 31.96 16.98
C ASN A 181 27.07 30.50 16.50
N THR A 182 27.75 30.21 15.38
CA THR A 182 27.75 28.87 14.76
C THR A 182 29.12 28.20 14.92
N THR A 183 29.06 26.90 15.25
CA THR A 183 30.23 26.01 15.26
C THR A 183 30.00 24.92 14.21
N VAL A 184 30.97 24.73 13.31
CA VAL A 184 30.95 23.65 12.32
C VAL A 184 31.32 22.34 13.02
N LEU A 185 30.42 21.37 12.98
CA LEU A 185 30.55 20.04 13.61
C LEU A 185 30.98 18.97 12.62
N GLY A 186 30.64 19.14 11.33
CA GLY A 186 31.00 18.20 10.27
C GLY A 186 31.14 18.88 8.93
N HIS A 187 31.84 18.21 8.03
CA HIS A 187 32.09 18.66 6.67
C HIS A 187 32.02 17.51 5.68
N ASN A 188 31.76 17.83 4.44
CA ASN A 188 31.83 16.86 3.35
C ASN A 188 33.31 16.65 2.93
N HIS A 189 33.54 15.70 2.01
CA HIS A 189 34.89 15.42 1.48
C HIS A 189 35.55 16.57 0.73
N ARG A 190 34.76 17.63 0.36
CA ARG A 190 35.24 18.84 -0.28
C ARG A 190 35.60 19.93 0.74
N GLY A 191 35.31 19.73 2.02
CA GLY A 191 35.55 20.68 3.10
C GLY A 191 34.36 21.60 3.40
N ASP A 192 33.22 21.45 2.70
CA ASP A 192 32.04 22.29 2.93
C ASP A 192 31.29 21.82 4.18
N ALA A 193 30.76 22.78 4.97
CA ALA A 193 30.03 22.48 6.20
C ALA A 193 28.67 21.81 5.91
N ASN A 194 28.48 20.58 6.37
CA ASN A 194 27.23 19.83 6.26
C ASN A 194 26.51 19.64 7.58
N PHE A 195 27.19 19.84 8.69
CA PHE A 195 26.66 19.70 10.04
C PHE A 195 27.14 20.87 10.90
N ILE A 196 26.25 21.68 11.45
CA ILE A 196 26.54 22.87 12.23
C ILE A 196 25.76 22.88 13.54
N ARG A 197 26.27 23.61 14.53
CA ARG A 197 25.58 23.92 15.79
C ARG A 197 25.45 25.42 15.93
N ILE A 198 24.24 25.91 16.15
CA ILE A 198 23.92 27.31 16.44
C ILE A 198 23.58 27.40 17.94
N LYS A 199 24.29 28.22 18.68
CA LYS A 199 23.98 28.53 20.07
C LYS A 199 22.83 29.53 20.15
N ARG A 200 21.79 29.22 20.90
CA ARG A 200 20.66 30.12 21.11
C ARG A 200 20.19 30.10 22.57
N GLY A 201 20.25 31.21 23.26
CA GLY A 201 19.95 31.28 24.69
C GLY A 201 20.82 30.32 25.51
N LYS A 202 20.18 29.44 26.27
CA LYS A 202 20.84 28.40 27.07
C LYS A 202 21.04 27.09 26.32
N GLY A 203 20.32 26.87 25.22
CA GLY A 203 20.35 25.63 24.45
C GLY A 203 21.13 25.74 23.14
N ASN A 204 21.02 24.72 22.32
CA ASN A 204 21.68 24.61 21.03
C ASN A 204 20.72 24.07 19.95
N ILE A 205 20.91 24.52 18.72
CA ILE A 205 20.27 23.98 17.52
C ILE A 205 21.34 23.30 16.68
N TYR A 206 21.22 22.00 16.46
CA TYR A 206 22.09 21.19 15.63
C TYR A 206 21.41 21.01 14.27
N LEU A 207 22.05 21.40 13.19
CA LEU A 207 21.51 21.35 11.83
C LEU A 207 22.37 20.46 10.95
N ASN A 208 21.79 19.43 10.37
CA ASN A 208 22.42 18.59 9.36
C ASN A 208 21.61 18.71 8.04
N CYS A 209 22.27 18.96 6.92
CA CYS A 209 21.59 19.17 5.64
C CYS A 209 21.46 17.90 4.78
N ASN A 210 21.77 16.73 5.32
CA ASN A 210 21.71 15.44 4.62
C ASN A 210 20.91 14.40 5.42
N PRO A 211 19.58 14.52 5.49
CA PRO A 211 18.74 13.69 6.36
C PRO A 211 18.74 12.20 5.98
N ILE A 212 18.99 11.90 4.71
CA ILE A 212 18.93 10.55 4.16
C ILE A 212 19.97 9.62 4.81
N VAL A 213 21.08 10.19 5.33
CA VAL A 213 22.12 9.41 6.04
C VAL A 213 21.60 8.76 7.33
N PHE A 214 20.49 9.29 7.90
CA PHE A 214 19.87 8.80 9.13
C PHE A 214 18.83 7.69 8.90
N THR A 215 18.68 7.17 7.67
CA THR A 215 17.66 6.18 7.32
C THR A 215 18.11 4.75 7.60
N ASN A 216 17.16 3.82 7.66
CA ASN A 216 17.41 2.39 7.88
C ASN A 216 18.45 1.82 6.91
N TYR A 217 18.38 2.21 5.63
CA TYR A 217 19.28 1.74 4.59
C TYR A 217 20.74 2.09 4.92
N HIS A 218 20.99 3.34 5.31
CA HIS A 218 22.35 3.80 5.60
C HIS A 218 22.85 3.34 6.97
N LEU A 219 21.95 3.13 7.91
CA LEU A 219 22.30 2.49 9.19
C LEU A 219 22.86 1.08 8.99
N LEU A 220 22.26 0.30 8.07
CA LEU A 220 22.65 -1.09 7.82
C LEU A 220 23.78 -1.23 6.80
N LYS A 221 24.08 -0.19 6.03
CA LYS A 221 25.08 -0.27 4.96
C LYS A 221 26.47 0.10 5.46
N SER A 222 27.36 -0.89 5.50
CA SER A 222 28.75 -0.68 5.90
C SER A 222 28.88 -0.06 7.32
N ASP A 223 29.95 0.70 7.57
CA ASP A 223 30.18 1.40 8.85
C ASP A 223 29.41 2.71 9.01
N ASN A 224 28.46 3.01 8.10
CA ASN A 224 27.72 4.27 8.06
C ASN A 224 26.83 4.51 9.29
N GLY A 225 26.41 3.46 9.97
CA GLY A 225 25.71 3.57 11.28
C GLY A 225 26.52 4.35 12.31
N GLY A 226 27.84 4.27 12.24
CA GLY A 226 28.74 5.02 13.11
C GLY A 226 28.60 6.55 12.97
N TYR A 227 28.26 7.07 11.78
CA TYR A 227 27.98 8.50 11.59
C TYR A 227 26.74 8.95 12.35
N ILE A 228 25.66 8.17 12.25
CA ILE A 228 24.35 8.47 12.87
C ILE A 228 24.53 8.65 14.39
N PHE A 229 25.10 7.65 15.04
CA PHE A 229 25.30 7.65 16.49
C PHE A 229 26.23 8.76 16.95
N ARG A 230 27.30 9.07 16.19
CA ARG A 230 28.20 10.19 16.49
C ARG A 230 27.53 11.54 16.29
N ALA A 231 26.68 11.70 15.27
CA ALA A 231 25.93 12.94 15.07
C ALA A 231 24.93 13.17 16.21
N LEU A 232 24.22 12.13 16.64
CA LEU A 232 23.25 12.22 17.73
C LEU A 232 23.91 12.31 19.10
N SER A 233 25.17 11.88 19.26
CA SER A 233 25.93 12.01 20.53
C SER A 233 26.25 13.45 20.94
N TYR A 234 26.00 14.42 20.09
CA TYR A 234 26.04 15.84 20.47
C TYR A 234 24.88 16.28 21.36
N LEU A 235 23.78 15.50 21.37
CA LEU A 235 22.65 15.72 22.25
C LEU A 235 22.97 15.21 23.67
N PRO A 236 22.61 15.95 24.71
CA PRO A 236 22.75 15.45 26.09
C PRO A 236 21.76 14.31 26.37
N ILE A 237 22.05 13.54 27.40
CA ILE A 237 21.13 12.51 27.93
C ILE A 237 19.96 13.22 28.62
N ALA A 238 18.86 13.39 27.90
CA ALA A 238 17.65 14.06 28.34
C ALA A 238 16.41 13.43 27.69
N ASP A 239 15.23 13.74 28.22
CA ASP A 239 13.98 13.32 27.61
C ASP A 239 13.93 13.83 26.16
N THR A 240 13.59 12.94 25.23
CA THR A 240 13.69 13.22 23.81
C THR A 240 12.31 13.16 23.16
N TYR A 241 11.97 14.20 22.42
CA TYR A 241 10.73 14.31 21.66
C TYR A 241 10.98 14.12 20.20
N TRP A 242 10.43 13.03 19.66
CA TRP A 242 10.57 12.63 18.25
C TRP A 242 9.41 13.17 17.42
N ASP A 243 9.71 13.95 16.39
CA ASP A 243 8.71 14.45 15.44
C ASP A 243 8.18 13.34 14.51
N GLU A 244 6.86 13.23 14.41
CA GLU A 244 6.15 12.43 13.39
C GLU A 244 5.11 13.26 12.62
N LYS A 245 4.97 14.57 12.92
CA LYS A 245 4.03 15.45 12.20
C LYS A 245 4.56 15.84 10.82
N TYR A 246 5.81 16.23 10.75
CA TYR A 246 6.41 16.80 9.56
C TYR A 246 7.04 15.76 8.62
N LYS A 247 6.82 14.46 8.86
CA LYS A 247 7.40 13.38 8.04
C LYS A 247 6.87 13.42 6.61
N THR A 248 7.79 13.30 5.65
CA THR A 248 7.46 13.12 4.24
C THR A 248 6.70 11.80 4.10
N GLY A 249 5.49 11.83 3.56
CA GLY A 249 4.61 10.67 3.54
C GLY A 249 3.89 10.38 4.86
N ALA A 250 3.97 11.29 5.87
CA ALA A 250 3.00 11.29 6.94
C ALA A 250 1.60 11.43 6.31
N PRO A 251 0.66 10.55 6.61
CA PRO A 251 -0.62 10.55 5.90
C PRO A 251 -1.35 11.84 6.21
N ALA A 252 -1.50 12.70 5.20
CA ALA A 252 -2.58 13.65 5.18
C ALA A 252 -3.86 12.80 5.37
N MET A 253 -4.50 12.88 6.54
CA MET A 253 -5.69 12.15 6.94
C MET A 253 -5.76 10.75 6.31
N ILE A 254 -5.39 9.71 7.06
CA ILE A 254 -5.53 8.33 6.58
C ILE A 254 -7.01 8.13 6.31
N SER A 255 -7.42 8.06 5.04
CA SER A 255 -8.75 7.59 4.72
C SER A 255 -8.89 6.18 5.31
N GLU A 256 -10.06 5.85 5.84
CA GLU A 256 -10.32 4.53 6.45
C GLU A 256 -9.88 3.38 5.52
N MET A 257 -10.03 3.56 4.21
CA MET A 257 -9.56 2.66 3.17
C MET A 257 -8.01 2.59 3.06
N GLY A 258 -7.33 3.68 3.35
CA GLY A 258 -5.86 3.73 3.35
C GLY A 258 -5.24 2.78 4.38
N ILE A 259 -5.90 2.58 5.52
CA ILE A 259 -5.49 1.61 6.55
C ILE A 259 -5.55 0.19 5.99
N VAL A 260 -6.63 -0.14 5.27
CA VAL A 260 -6.85 -1.48 4.67
C VAL A 260 -5.77 -1.80 3.64
N PHE A 261 -5.39 -0.84 2.79
CA PHE A 261 -4.37 -1.07 1.76
C PHE A 261 -2.94 -1.02 2.29
N ARG A 262 -2.71 -0.39 3.42
CA ARG A 262 -1.39 -0.28 4.03
C ARG A 262 -0.96 -1.56 4.74
N GLU A 263 -1.86 -2.18 5.52
CA GLU A 263 -1.56 -3.40 6.26
C GLU A 263 -1.63 -4.63 5.34
N LYS A 264 -0.53 -5.39 5.24
CA LYS A 264 -0.45 -6.59 4.37
C LYS A 264 -1.60 -7.57 4.63
N SER A 265 -1.92 -7.81 5.90
CA SER A 265 -2.99 -8.74 6.31
C SER A 265 -4.37 -8.26 5.89
N LEU A 266 -4.68 -6.96 6.07
CA LEU A 266 -5.96 -6.36 5.68
C LEU A 266 -6.11 -6.29 4.16
N ARG A 267 -5.07 -5.94 3.45
CA ARG A 267 -5.03 -5.94 1.98
C ARG A 267 -5.28 -7.35 1.42
N PHE A 268 -4.65 -8.36 2.02
CA PHE A 268 -4.90 -9.76 1.66
C PHE A 268 -6.36 -10.16 1.89
N ALA A 269 -6.93 -9.84 3.06
CA ALA A 269 -8.33 -10.11 3.39
C ALA A 269 -9.28 -9.41 2.40
N TRP A 270 -8.98 -8.17 2.00
CA TRP A 270 -9.74 -7.43 1.01
C TRP A 270 -9.76 -8.10 -0.37
N TYR A 271 -8.60 -8.52 -0.87
CA TYR A 271 -8.54 -9.24 -2.15
C TYR A 271 -9.26 -10.59 -2.09
N LEU A 272 -9.16 -11.30 -0.96
CA LEU A 272 -9.86 -12.58 -0.76
C LEU A 272 -11.37 -12.37 -0.77
N LEU A 273 -11.86 -11.30 -0.17
CA LEU A 273 -13.27 -10.90 -0.20
C LEU A 273 -13.73 -10.59 -1.64
N LEU A 274 -12.96 -9.82 -2.40
CA LEU A 274 -13.28 -9.50 -3.80
C LEU A 274 -13.31 -10.75 -4.68
N ILE A 275 -12.35 -11.66 -4.52
CA ILE A 275 -12.31 -12.94 -5.25
C ILE A 275 -13.52 -13.79 -4.88
N SER A 276 -13.87 -13.89 -3.60
CA SER A 276 -15.04 -14.65 -3.12
C SER A 276 -16.34 -14.08 -3.71
N LEU A 277 -16.47 -12.75 -3.75
CA LEU A 277 -17.61 -12.07 -4.35
C LEU A 277 -17.70 -12.32 -5.86
N LEU A 278 -16.58 -12.26 -6.56
CA LEU A 278 -16.49 -12.57 -7.98
C LEU A 278 -16.92 -14.02 -8.27
N LEU A 279 -16.40 -14.97 -7.50
CA LEU A 279 -16.78 -16.39 -7.61
C LEU A 279 -18.28 -16.58 -7.31
N TYR A 280 -18.81 -15.90 -6.30
CA TYR A 280 -20.23 -15.93 -6.01
C TYR A 280 -21.07 -15.48 -7.21
N PHE A 281 -20.73 -14.36 -7.84
CA PHE A 281 -21.43 -13.88 -9.05
C PHE A 281 -21.30 -14.85 -10.23
N ILE A 282 -20.14 -15.44 -10.46
CA ILE A 282 -19.93 -16.40 -11.55
C ILE A 282 -20.78 -17.67 -11.34
N PHE A 283 -20.82 -18.18 -10.12
CA PHE A 283 -21.54 -19.44 -9.84
C PHE A 283 -23.02 -19.24 -9.55
N TYR A 284 -23.41 -18.19 -8.87
CA TYR A 284 -24.80 -17.93 -8.45
C TYR A 284 -25.57 -17.06 -9.43
N GLY A 285 -24.90 -16.21 -10.21
CA GLY A 285 -25.54 -15.35 -11.22
C GLY A 285 -26.10 -16.09 -12.43
N LYS A 286 -25.82 -17.38 -12.58
CA LYS A 286 -26.46 -18.22 -13.62
C LYS A 286 -27.92 -18.42 -13.28
N ARG A 287 -28.80 -17.76 -14.06
CA ARG A 287 -30.25 -17.95 -14.00
C ARG A 287 -30.56 -19.44 -14.18
N ARG A 288 -30.92 -20.14 -13.13
CA ARG A 288 -31.43 -21.52 -13.21
C ARG A 288 -32.82 -21.45 -13.81
N GLN A 289 -32.93 -21.68 -15.11
CA GLN A 289 -34.25 -21.92 -15.72
C GLN A 289 -34.76 -23.22 -15.16
N ARG A 290 -36.03 -23.22 -14.68
CA ARG A 290 -36.74 -24.47 -14.36
C ARG A 290 -36.74 -25.33 -15.61
N PRO A 291 -36.41 -26.65 -15.53
CA PRO A 291 -36.55 -27.52 -16.67
C PRO A 291 -38.02 -27.46 -17.09
N ILE A 292 -38.25 -27.08 -18.34
CA ILE A 292 -39.57 -27.11 -18.93
C ILE A 292 -39.96 -28.58 -18.99
N PRO A 293 -41.07 -29.03 -18.34
CA PRO A 293 -41.50 -30.41 -18.43
C PRO A 293 -41.74 -30.76 -19.88
N ILE A 294 -41.16 -31.86 -20.34
CA ILE A 294 -41.38 -32.37 -21.69
C ILE A 294 -42.83 -32.89 -21.67
N TYR A 295 -43.74 -32.12 -22.27
CA TYR A 295 -45.07 -32.65 -22.53
C TYR A 295 -44.96 -33.70 -23.66
N GLU A 296 -45.27 -34.94 -23.33
CA GLU A 296 -45.45 -35.95 -24.37
C GLU A 296 -46.58 -35.47 -25.29
N ALA A 297 -46.36 -35.59 -26.60
CA ALA A 297 -47.38 -35.22 -27.56
C ALA A 297 -48.64 -36.02 -27.24
N PRO A 298 -49.84 -35.35 -27.17
CA PRO A 298 -51.07 -36.06 -26.83
C PRO A 298 -51.29 -37.25 -27.80
N GLY A 299 -51.41 -38.44 -27.24
CA GLY A 299 -51.67 -39.66 -28.00
C GLY A 299 -52.91 -39.43 -28.89
N ASN A 300 -52.95 -40.11 -30.03
CA ASN A 300 -54.08 -39.96 -30.96
C ASN A 300 -55.34 -40.58 -30.32
N SER A 301 -56.09 -39.75 -29.59
CA SER A 301 -57.30 -40.13 -28.86
C SER A 301 -58.35 -40.78 -29.77
N THR A 302 -58.33 -40.45 -31.04
CA THR A 302 -59.25 -41.02 -32.06
C THR A 302 -58.88 -42.51 -32.31
N LEU A 303 -57.59 -42.82 -32.36
CA LEU A 303 -57.14 -44.23 -32.54
C LEU A 303 -57.50 -45.06 -31.29
N GLU A 304 -57.28 -44.55 -30.09
CA GLU A 304 -57.60 -45.21 -28.82
C GLU A 304 -59.11 -45.44 -28.66
N PHE A 305 -59.89 -44.46 -29.06
CA PHE A 305 -61.35 -44.62 -29.11
C PHE A 305 -61.81 -45.71 -30.09
N VAL A 306 -61.28 -45.73 -31.32
CA VAL A 306 -61.58 -46.73 -32.31
C VAL A 306 -61.17 -48.12 -31.83
N GLU A 307 -60.02 -48.27 -31.20
CA GLU A 307 -59.54 -49.52 -30.62
C GLU A 307 -60.47 -50.04 -29.48
N THR A 308 -60.93 -49.09 -28.65
CA THR A 308 -61.87 -49.42 -27.55
C THR A 308 -63.23 -49.90 -28.13
N ILE A 309 -63.77 -49.24 -29.13
CA ILE A 309 -65.01 -49.60 -29.79
C ILE A 309 -64.83 -50.94 -30.52
N ALA A 310 -63.72 -51.20 -31.20
CA ALA A 310 -63.42 -52.45 -31.86
C ALA A 310 -63.38 -53.63 -30.85
N ARG A 311 -62.75 -53.40 -29.67
CA ARG A 311 -62.67 -54.35 -28.55
C ARG A 311 -64.03 -54.65 -28.00
N LEU A 312 -64.92 -53.69 -27.78
CA LEU A 312 -66.31 -53.85 -27.34
C LEU A 312 -67.11 -54.72 -28.35
N TYR A 313 -67.03 -54.48 -29.62
CA TYR A 313 -67.70 -55.30 -30.66
C TYR A 313 -67.11 -56.70 -30.68
N PHE A 314 -65.83 -56.92 -30.50
CA PHE A 314 -65.24 -58.24 -30.41
C PHE A 314 -65.71 -59.02 -29.18
N ILE A 315 -65.80 -58.41 -28.00
CA ILE A 315 -66.24 -59.06 -26.78
C ILE A 315 -67.72 -59.43 -26.85
N LYS A 316 -68.54 -58.62 -27.50
CA LYS A 316 -69.96 -58.82 -27.64
C LYS A 316 -70.30 -60.06 -28.54
N GLY A 317 -69.34 -60.56 -29.34
CA GLY A 317 -69.41 -61.71 -30.15
C GLY A 317 -70.41 -61.72 -31.31
N ASP A 318 -71.07 -60.56 -31.58
CA ASP A 318 -72.01 -60.44 -32.68
C ASP A 318 -71.35 -60.23 -34.03
N HIS A 319 -70.65 -61.21 -34.49
CA HIS A 319 -69.92 -61.18 -35.76
C HIS A 319 -70.73 -60.95 -37.00
N ARG A 320 -72.04 -61.31 -36.93
CA ARG A 320 -73.02 -61.17 -38.03
C ARG A 320 -73.38 -59.72 -38.23
N ASN A 321 -73.52 -58.96 -37.16
CA ASN A 321 -73.82 -57.51 -37.22
C ASN A 321 -72.58 -56.69 -37.71
N VAL A 322 -71.36 -57.12 -37.28
CA VAL A 322 -70.12 -56.52 -37.75
C VAL A 322 -69.91 -56.75 -39.26
N ALA A 323 -70.14 -57.96 -39.72
CA ALA A 323 -70.05 -58.32 -41.11
C ALA A 323 -71.07 -57.53 -41.98
N LYS A 324 -72.30 -57.40 -41.48
CA LYS A 324 -73.38 -56.61 -42.17
C LYS A 324 -73.01 -55.16 -42.26
N LYS A 325 -72.46 -54.51 -41.22
CA LYS A 325 -72.02 -53.15 -41.24
C LYS A 325 -70.84 -52.98 -42.18
N ARG A 326 -69.87 -53.88 -42.20
CA ARG A 326 -68.68 -53.78 -43.08
C ARG A 326 -69.07 -53.90 -44.55
N PHE A 327 -70.10 -54.77 -44.79
CA PHE A 327 -70.64 -54.94 -46.17
C PHE A 327 -71.35 -53.64 -46.63
N LEU A 328 -72.16 -53.00 -45.75
CA LEU A 328 -72.78 -51.72 -46.06
C LEU A 328 -71.78 -50.59 -46.32
N TYR A 329 -70.70 -50.55 -45.49
CA TYR A 329 -69.60 -49.61 -45.75
C TYR A 329 -68.85 -49.87 -47.05
N PHE A 330 -68.71 -51.12 -47.41
CA PHE A 330 -68.13 -51.50 -48.69
C PHE A 330 -68.99 -51.01 -49.89
N LEU A 331 -70.33 -51.22 -49.81
CA LEU A 331 -71.26 -50.72 -50.82
C LEU A 331 -71.28 -49.21 -50.88
N ASP A 332 -71.26 -48.52 -49.78
CA ASP A 332 -71.20 -47.10 -49.74
C ASP A 332 -69.88 -46.52 -50.28
N SER A 333 -68.77 -47.21 -50.01
CA SER A 333 -67.48 -46.89 -50.62
C SER A 333 -67.42 -47.09 -52.17
N LEU A 334 -68.10 -48.13 -52.68
CA LEU A 334 -68.25 -48.34 -54.11
C LEU A 334 -69.12 -47.26 -54.76
N ARG A 335 -70.24 -46.90 -54.11
CA ARG A 335 -71.16 -45.85 -54.56
C ARG A 335 -70.42 -44.49 -54.60
N SER A 336 -69.69 -44.14 -53.55
CA SER A 336 -69.00 -42.86 -53.47
C SER A 336 -67.76 -42.76 -54.38
N ARG A 337 -67.10 -43.89 -54.60
CA ARG A 337 -65.81 -43.90 -55.34
C ARG A 337 -65.98 -44.18 -56.83
N TYR A 338 -66.98 -44.98 -57.19
CA TYR A 338 -67.18 -45.40 -58.58
C TYR A 338 -68.51 -44.95 -59.15
N PHE A 339 -69.39 -44.23 -58.38
CA PHE A 339 -70.68 -43.73 -58.82
C PHE A 339 -71.65 -44.81 -59.35
N ILE A 340 -71.53 -46.03 -58.83
CA ILE A 340 -72.34 -47.16 -59.23
C ILE A 340 -73.52 -47.25 -58.28
N ASP A 341 -74.74 -47.30 -58.84
CA ASP A 341 -75.95 -47.48 -58.03
C ASP A 341 -76.15 -48.98 -57.84
N VAL A 342 -75.90 -49.42 -56.58
CA VAL A 342 -75.94 -50.84 -56.19
C VAL A 342 -77.06 -51.01 -55.18
#